data_2928e3553948fe5503d1c91496b87578
#
_entry.id   2928e3553948fe5503d1c91496b87578
#
_cell.length_a   1.000
_cell.length_b   1.000
_cell.length_c   1.000
_cell.angle_alpha   90.00
_cell.angle_beta   90.00
_cell.angle_gamma   90.00
#
_symmetry.space_group_name_H-M   'P 1'
#
loop_
_entity.id
_entity.type
_entity.pdbx_description
1 polymer ?
#
loop_
_entity_poly.entity_id
_entity_poly.type
_entity_poly.pdbx_seq_one_letter_code
_entity_poly.pdbx_strand_id
1 'polypeptide(L)'
;MMLQNKINLITYPDSLGNNLLELHYVLRRYLTQAIGGVHILPFYPSSADRGFAPLTYDEVDPAFGTWEDIEMIGRDFDLTFDFMVNHISRQSVFFQDYLKNGPDSAYADMFLSFNKLSPTGEISEEDLAKVYT
;
A
#
# COMPACT_ATOMS: atom_id res chain seq x y z
N MET A 1 19.88 3.21 -12.33
CA MET A 1 19.75 4.43 -11.51
C MET A 1 20.45 4.16 -10.17
N MET A 2 21.38 5.00 -9.73
CA MET A 2 22.00 4.83 -8.40
C MET A 2 21.23 5.69 -7.41
N LEU A 3 20.80 5.10 -6.29
CA LEU A 3 20.16 5.82 -5.21
C LEU A 3 21.10 6.92 -4.68
N GLN A 4 20.54 8.08 -4.37
CA GLN A 4 21.30 9.17 -3.80
C GLN A 4 21.61 8.90 -2.32
N ASN A 5 22.86 9.08 -1.92
CA ASN A 5 23.23 8.98 -0.50
C ASN A 5 22.84 10.28 0.24
N LYS A 6 21.54 10.46 0.42
CA LYS A 6 20.91 11.60 1.13
C LYS A 6 19.85 11.10 2.09
N ILE A 7 19.29 12.02 2.88
CA ILE A 7 18.18 11.74 3.78
C ILE A 7 16.95 11.28 2.97
N ASN A 8 16.28 10.25 3.44
CA ASN A 8 14.98 9.83 2.96
C ASN A 8 13.90 10.37 3.90
N LEU A 9 12.96 11.12 3.35
CA LEU A 9 11.81 11.65 4.10
C LEU A 9 10.66 10.65 4.03
N ILE A 10 10.04 10.34 5.18
CA ILE A 10 8.80 9.57 5.25
C ILE A 10 7.66 10.55 5.53
N THR A 11 6.62 10.53 4.69
CA THR A 11 5.49 11.47 4.81
C THR A 11 4.21 10.86 4.24
N TYR A 12 3.07 11.28 4.78
CA TYR A 12 1.79 11.05 4.11
C TYR A 12 1.61 12.01 2.94
N PRO A 13 0.75 11.70 1.97
CA PRO A 13 0.49 12.57 0.82
C PRO A 13 -0.09 13.94 1.19
N ASP A 14 -0.71 14.03 2.39
CA ASP A 14 -1.39 15.21 2.92
C ASP A 14 -0.69 15.90 4.11
N SER A 15 0.54 15.50 4.47
CA SER A 15 1.20 16.01 5.68
C SER A 15 1.95 17.32 5.50
N LEU A 16 2.45 17.60 4.29
CA LEU A 16 3.15 18.85 3.95
C LEU A 16 2.37 19.67 2.90
N GLY A 17 1.07 19.62 3.00
CA GLY A 17 0.08 20.17 2.10
C GLY A 17 -1.21 19.38 2.27
N ASN A 18 -2.16 19.53 1.36
CA ASN A 18 -3.42 18.80 1.42
C ASN A 18 -3.46 17.62 0.42
N ASN A 19 -2.49 17.54 -0.47
CA ASN A 19 -2.43 16.58 -1.57
C ASN A 19 -1.01 16.44 -2.13
N LEU A 20 -0.83 15.54 -3.09
CA LEU A 20 0.46 15.26 -3.73
C LEU A 20 1.04 16.46 -4.47
N LEU A 21 0.21 17.30 -5.09
CA LEU A 21 0.69 18.48 -5.81
C LEU A 21 1.29 19.51 -4.84
N GLU A 22 0.62 19.77 -3.72
CA GLU A 22 1.13 20.67 -2.67
C GLU A 22 2.36 20.07 -1.98
N LEU A 23 2.34 18.75 -1.69
CA LEU A 23 3.51 18.01 -1.20
C LEU A 23 4.72 18.23 -2.12
N HIS A 24 4.56 18.00 -3.42
CA HIS A 24 5.63 18.21 -4.41
C HIS A 24 6.16 19.64 -4.40
N TYR A 25 5.26 20.64 -4.34
CA TYR A 25 5.66 22.04 -4.23
C TYR A 25 6.55 22.30 -3.00
N VAL A 26 6.14 21.81 -1.83
CA VAL A 26 6.90 21.99 -0.57
C VAL A 26 8.26 21.28 -0.66
N LEU A 27 8.30 20.04 -1.14
CA LEU A 27 9.53 19.27 -1.31
C LEU A 27 10.54 20.02 -2.20
N ARG A 28 10.09 20.48 -3.36
CA ARG A 28 10.95 21.22 -4.30
C ARG A 28 11.41 22.57 -3.73
N ARG A 29 10.52 23.28 -3.08
CA ARG A 29 10.78 24.66 -2.63
C ARG A 29 11.75 24.72 -1.45
N TYR A 30 11.67 23.72 -0.54
CA TYR A 30 12.32 23.81 0.75
C TYR A 30 13.30 22.66 1.06
N LEU A 31 13.15 21.50 0.43
CA LEU A 31 13.87 20.31 0.85
C LEU A 31 14.82 19.71 -0.20
N THR A 32 14.86 20.19 -1.43
CA THR A 32 15.68 19.65 -2.53
C THR A 32 17.17 19.52 -2.20
N GLN A 33 17.70 20.40 -1.34
CA GLN A 33 19.09 20.36 -0.93
C GLN A 33 19.36 19.33 0.19
N ALA A 34 18.35 19.00 0.98
CA ALA A 34 18.46 18.18 2.18
C ALA A 34 18.13 16.70 1.93
N ILE A 35 17.12 16.41 1.10
CA ILE A 35 16.64 15.04 0.87
C ILE A 35 16.96 14.56 -0.54
N GLY A 36 17.11 13.26 -0.71
CA GLY A 36 17.28 12.60 -2.01
C GLY A 36 16.15 11.64 -2.34
N GLY A 37 15.43 11.16 -1.33
CA GLY A 37 14.32 10.25 -1.48
C GLY A 37 13.13 10.63 -0.64
N VAL A 38 11.95 10.15 -1.07
CA VAL A 38 10.68 10.34 -0.36
C VAL A 38 9.96 8.99 -0.31
N HIS A 39 9.68 8.54 0.91
CA HIS A 39 8.76 7.45 1.17
C HIS A 39 7.37 8.06 1.38
N ILE A 40 6.52 7.92 0.38
CA ILE A 40 5.13 8.34 0.46
C ILE A 40 4.34 7.18 1.07
N LEU A 41 3.83 7.40 2.28
CA LEU A 41 2.94 6.46 2.98
C LEU A 41 1.64 6.26 2.16
N PRO A 42 0.86 5.19 2.41
CA PRO A 42 -0.19 4.77 1.49
C PRO A 42 -1.09 5.90 1.01
N PHE A 43 -1.21 6.01 -0.29
CA PHE A 43 -1.99 7.02 -1.01
C PHE A 43 -3.11 6.40 -1.86
N TYR A 44 -3.32 5.10 -1.74
CA TYR A 44 -4.37 4.35 -2.42
C TYR A 44 -5.73 4.58 -1.76
N PRO A 45 -6.86 4.40 -2.47
CA PRO A 45 -8.18 4.33 -1.86
C PRO A 45 -8.19 3.31 -0.72
N SER A 46 -8.66 3.74 0.44
CA SER A 46 -8.61 2.93 1.66
C SER A 46 -9.92 3.02 2.44
N SER A 47 -10.29 1.93 3.09
CA SER A 47 -11.48 1.90 3.94
C SER A 47 -11.23 2.35 5.38
N ALA A 48 -9.96 2.38 5.82
CA ALA A 48 -9.57 2.69 7.18
C ALA A 48 -8.04 2.84 7.31
N ASP A 49 -7.60 3.11 8.56
CA ASP A 49 -6.19 3.07 8.98
C ASP A 49 -5.27 3.97 8.15
N ARG A 50 -5.79 5.14 7.79
CA ARG A 50 -5.04 6.20 7.09
C ARG A 50 -4.25 5.67 5.87
N GLY A 51 -4.89 4.83 5.04
CA GLY A 51 -4.31 4.25 3.85
C GLY A 51 -3.86 2.80 3.99
N PHE A 52 -3.64 2.30 5.21
CA PHE A 52 -3.14 0.93 5.44
C PHE A 52 -4.22 -0.17 5.34
N ALA A 53 -5.47 0.17 5.00
CA ALA A 53 -6.50 -0.79 4.61
C ALA A 53 -6.92 -0.55 3.15
N PRO A 54 -6.04 -0.84 2.17
CA PRO A 54 -6.28 -0.50 0.77
C PRO A 54 -7.46 -1.26 0.19
N LEU A 55 -8.24 -0.57 -0.63
CA LEU A 55 -9.31 -1.15 -1.44
C LEU A 55 -8.78 -1.71 -2.76
N THR A 56 -7.79 -1.02 -3.32
CA THR A 56 -7.08 -1.35 -4.56
C THR A 56 -5.69 -0.72 -4.54
N TYR A 57 -4.82 -1.17 -5.44
CA TYR A 57 -3.52 -0.56 -5.73
C TYR A 57 -3.45 0.06 -7.13
N ASP A 58 -4.55 0.00 -7.89
CA ASP A 58 -4.57 0.39 -9.29
C ASP A 58 -4.70 1.91 -9.48
N GLU A 59 -5.14 2.63 -8.44
CA GLU A 59 -5.39 4.05 -8.50
C GLU A 59 -4.90 4.81 -7.26
N VAL A 60 -4.66 6.09 -7.40
CA VAL A 60 -4.43 7.03 -6.30
C VAL A 60 -5.78 7.47 -5.76
N ASP A 61 -5.91 7.61 -4.43
CA ASP A 61 -7.12 8.18 -3.84
C ASP A 61 -7.35 9.59 -4.43
N PRO A 62 -8.53 9.86 -5.02
CA PRO A 62 -8.84 11.15 -5.64
C PRO A 62 -8.68 12.36 -4.70
N ALA A 63 -8.74 12.14 -3.38
CA ALA A 63 -8.48 13.19 -2.40
C ALA A 63 -7.01 13.64 -2.40
N PHE A 64 -6.08 12.77 -2.80
CA PHE A 64 -4.65 13.06 -2.80
C PHE A 64 -4.11 13.47 -4.17
N GLY A 65 -4.73 13.04 -5.28
CA GLY A 65 -4.29 13.37 -6.63
C GLY A 65 -4.32 12.20 -7.60
N THR A 66 -3.30 12.10 -8.43
CA THR A 66 -3.22 11.14 -9.54
C THR A 66 -1.84 10.47 -9.63
N TRP A 67 -1.71 9.46 -10.49
CA TRP A 67 -0.42 8.85 -10.79
C TRP A 67 0.55 9.83 -11.46
N GLU A 68 0.06 10.81 -12.21
CA GLU A 68 0.89 11.87 -12.81
C GLU A 68 1.55 12.74 -11.73
N ASP A 69 0.86 12.98 -10.61
CA ASP A 69 1.45 13.71 -9.45
C ASP A 69 2.58 12.91 -8.81
N ILE A 70 2.40 11.59 -8.65
CA ILE A 70 3.45 10.68 -8.19
C ILE A 70 4.65 10.70 -9.14
N GLU A 71 4.42 10.62 -10.46
CA GLU A 71 5.49 10.68 -11.46
C GLU A 71 6.24 12.01 -11.40
N MET A 72 5.56 13.12 -11.18
CA MET A 72 6.21 14.44 -11.04
C MET A 72 7.15 14.47 -9.84
N ILE A 73 6.75 13.91 -8.69
CA ILE A 73 7.64 13.80 -7.51
C ILE A 73 8.84 12.90 -7.87
N GLY A 74 8.61 11.78 -8.56
CA GLY A 74 9.63 10.83 -8.98
C GLY A 74 10.67 11.35 -9.97
N ARG A 75 10.40 12.49 -10.64
CA ARG A 75 11.42 13.16 -11.48
C ARG A 75 12.46 13.91 -10.66
N ASP A 76 12.10 14.31 -9.44
CA ASP A 76 12.95 15.14 -8.58
C ASP A 76 13.57 14.33 -7.42
N PHE A 77 12.93 13.23 -6.99
CA PHE A 77 13.33 12.44 -5.81
C PHE A 77 13.23 10.95 -6.08
N ASP A 78 14.08 10.17 -5.42
CA ASP A 78 13.90 8.71 -5.36
C ASP A 78 12.63 8.37 -4.56
N LEU A 79 11.73 7.54 -5.12
CA LEU A 79 10.47 7.22 -4.48
C LEU A 79 10.48 5.83 -3.84
N THR A 80 9.84 5.74 -2.69
CA THR A 80 9.51 4.49 -1.99
C THR A 80 8.03 4.51 -1.63
N PHE A 81 7.37 3.35 -1.71
CA PHE A 81 5.96 3.19 -1.39
C PHE A 81 5.74 1.97 -0.50
N ASP A 82 4.64 1.99 0.25
CA ASP A 82 4.15 0.80 0.94
C ASP A 82 3.34 -0.08 -0.02
N PHE A 83 3.58 -1.38 0.07
CA PHE A 83 2.77 -2.39 -0.58
C PHE A 83 2.43 -3.48 0.45
N MET A 84 1.21 -3.45 0.97
CA MET A 84 0.76 -4.37 2.01
C MET A 84 0.44 -5.73 1.41
N VAL A 85 1.40 -6.64 1.44
CA VAL A 85 1.21 -8.04 0.99
C VAL A 85 0.58 -8.93 2.05
N ASN A 86 0.55 -8.47 3.30
CA ASN A 86 0.08 -9.21 4.47
C ASN A 86 -1.44 -9.06 4.72
N HIS A 87 -2.05 -8.00 4.22
CA HIS A 87 -3.49 -7.77 4.33
C HIS A 87 -4.00 -6.80 3.26
N ILE A 88 -5.31 -6.82 3.05
CA ILE A 88 -6.06 -5.88 2.23
C ILE A 88 -7.38 -5.57 2.93
N SER A 89 -8.03 -4.48 2.56
CA SER A 89 -9.36 -4.16 3.10
C SER A 89 -10.34 -5.30 2.88
N ARG A 90 -11.13 -5.61 3.91
CA ARG A 90 -12.28 -6.51 3.78
C ARG A 90 -13.28 -6.04 2.72
N GLN A 91 -13.32 -4.73 2.45
CA GLN A 91 -14.23 -4.12 1.46
C GLN A 91 -13.63 -4.12 0.05
N SER A 92 -12.40 -4.57 -0.15
CA SER A 92 -11.77 -4.64 -1.46
C SER A 92 -12.57 -5.55 -2.40
N VAL A 93 -12.61 -5.20 -3.67
CA VAL A 93 -13.28 -6.02 -4.70
C VAL A 93 -12.68 -7.43 -4.78
N PHE A 94 -11.39 -7.57 -4.55
CA PHE A 94 -10.66 -8.84 -4.54
C PHE A 94 -11.14 -9.76 -3.43
N PHE A 95 -11.23 -9.25 -2.19
CA PHE A 95 -11.69 -10.04 -1.06
C PHE A 95 -13.19 -10.32 -1.10
N GLN A 96 -14.00 -9.38 -1.60
CA GLN A 96 -15.44 -9.59 -1.77
C GLN A 96 -15.73 -10.66 -2.82
N ASP A 97 -14.97 -10.70 -3.92
CA ASP A 97 -15.09 -11.78 -4.91
C ASP A 97 -14.69 -13.13 -4.30
N TYR A 98 -13.59 -13.17 -3.54
CA TYR A 98 -13.16 -14.39 -2.85
C TYR A 98 -14.19 -14.89 -1.83
N LEU A 99 -14.81 -14.00 -1.05
CA LEU A 99 -15.88 -14.37 -0.12
C LEU A 99 -17.11 -14.99 -0.83
N LYS A 100 -17.42 -14.52 -2.03
CA LYS A 100 -18.57 -14.98 -2.80
C LYS A 100 -18.29 -16.29 -3.52
N ASN A 101 -17.13 -16.43 -4.14
CA ASN A 101 -16.79 -17.50 -5.07
C ASN A 101 -15.82 -18.54 -4.46
N GLY A 102 -15.24 -18.27 -3.31
CA GLY A 102 -14.32 -19.17 -2.64
C GLY A 102 -13.12 -19.56 -3.51
N PRO A 103 -12.81 -20.87 -3.62
CA PRO A 103 -11.69 -21.34 -4.45
C PRO A 103 -11.84 -21.05 -5.95
N ASP A 104 -13.06 -20.81 -6.43
CA ASP A 104 -13.35 -20.49 -7.84
C ASP A 104 -13.19 -19.00 -8.17
N SER A 105 -12.84 -18.17 -7.17
CA SER A 105 -12.52 -16.75 -7.38
C SER A 105 -11.30 -16.59 -8.26
N ALA A 106 -11.35 -15.63 -9.17
CA ALA A 106 -10.17 -15.22 -9.95
C ALA A 106 -9.01 -14.70 -9.05
N TYR A 107 -9.33 -14.33 -7.82
CA TYR A 107 -8.38 -13.80 -6.83
C TYR A 107 -8.06 -14.79 -5.71
N ALA A 108 -8.46 -16.07 -5.84
CA ALA A 108 -8.28 -17.07 -4.80
C ALA A 108 -6.80 -17.21 -4.37
N ASP A 109 -5.85 -17.01 -5.30
CA ASP A 109 -4.43 -17.12 -5.01
C ASP A 109 -3.82 -15.91 -4.29
N MET A 110 -4.55 -14.81 -4.17
CA MET A 110 -4.16 -13.66 -3.34
C MET A 110 -4.30 -13.93 -1.83
N PHE A 111 -5.11 -14.94 -1.46
CA PHE A 111 -5.45 -15.20 -0.07
C PHE A 111 -4.90 -16.54 0.41
N LEU A 112 -4.27 -16.49 1.59
CA LEU A 112 -3.92 -17.71 2.32
C LEU A 112 -5.19 -18.30 2.94
N SER A 113 -5.42 -19.58 2.69
CA SER A 113 -6.48 -20.35 3.32
C SER A 113 -5.89 -21.57 4.01
N PHE A 114 -6.57 -22.09 5.00
CA PHE A 114 -6.13 -23.28 5.73
C PHE A 114 -5.90 -24.46 4.78
N ASN A 115 -6.74 -24.62 3.78
CA ASN A 115 -6.60 -25.68 2.77
C ASN A 115 -5.31 -25.56 1.94
N LYS A 116 -4.77 -24.34 1.79
CA LYS A 116 -3.48 -24.11 1.10
C LYS A 116 -2.27 -24.29 2.02
N LEU A 117 -2.46 -24.12 3.32
CA LEU A 117 -1.38 -24.25 4.31
C LEU A 117 -1.14 -25.70 4.76
N SER A 118 -2.17 -26.55 4.70
CA SER A 118 -2.09 -27.94 5.09
C SER A 118 -2.12 -28.87 3.88
N PRO A 119 -1.18 -29.83 3.74
CA PRO A 119 -1.22 -30.81 2.67
C PRO A 119 -2.48 -31.69 2.67
N THR A 120 -3.14 -31.83 3.84
CA THR A 120 -4.37 -32.62 4.01
C THR A 120 -5.64 -31.77 3.87
N GLY A 121 -5.52 -30.43 3.76
CA GLY A 121 -6.65 -29.51 3.79
C GLY A 121 -7.25 -29.29 5.18
N GLU A 122 -6.72 -29.95 6.22
CA GLU A 122 -7.16 -29.86 7.61
C GLU A 122 -6.03 -29.27 8.47
N ILE A 123 -6.38 -28.44 9.43
CA ILE A 123 -5.46 -27.92 10.44
C ILE A 123 -5.82 -28.56 11.76
N SER A 124 -4.81 -29.08 12.47
CA SER A 124 -5.00 -29.63 13.81
C SER A 124 -5.38 -28.53 14.80
N GLU A 125 -6.10 -28.90 15.87
CA GLU A 125 -6.41 -27.95 16.95
C GLU A 125 -5.14 -27.37 17.59
N GLU A 126 -4.06 -28.16 17.64
CA GLU A 126 -2.76 -27.72 18.13
C GLU A 126 -2.14 -26.64 17.25
N ASP A 127 -2.23 -26.77 15.92
CA ASP A 127 -1.70 -25.76 14.99
C ASP A 127 -2.59 -24.52 14.95
N LEU A 128 -3.90 -24.71 15.07
CA LEU A 128 -4.85 -23.60 15.17
C LEU A 128 -4.58 -22.75 16.41
N ALA A 129 -4.28 -23.38 17.55
CA ALA A 129 -3.94 -22.69 18.79
C ALA A 129 -2.62 -21.90 18.72
N LYS A 130 -1.72 -22.23 17.80
CA LYS A 130 -0.47 -21.47 17.55
C LYS A 130 -0.72 -20.20 16.72
N VAL A 131 -1.79 -20.17 15.95
CA VAL A 131 -2.16 -19.01 15.08
C VAL A 131 -3.04 -18.01 15.83
N TYR A 132 -3.88 -18.48 16.73
CA TYR A 132 -4.76 -17.65 17.56
C TYR A 132 -4.33 -17.74 19.03
N THR A 133 -3.42 -16.84 19.40
CA THR A 133 -3.04 -16.63 20.81
C THR A 133 -3.74 -15.38 21.35
#